data_b2ed4deb1baeaeb15257d9f00d43ea27
#
_entry.id   b2ed4deb1baeaeb15257d9f00d43ea27
#
_cell.length_a   1.000
_cell.length_b   1.000
_cell.length_c   1.000
_cell.angle_alpha   90.00
_cell.angle_beta   90.00
_cell.angle_gamma   90.00
#
_symmetry.space_group_name_H-M   'P 1'
#
loop_
_entity.id
_entity.type
_entity.pdbx_description
1 polymer ?
#
loop_
_entity_poly.entity_id
_entity_poly.type
_entity_poly.pdbx_seq_one_letter_code
_entity_poly.pdbx_strand_id
1 'polypeptide(L)'
;MDPKQRQFSIWYMFIALWALILLQTFLPSLFNPTEIPYSEFKESVAAGKVTEVAVSPQIIHGKLKEDKVFHTIRIEDPDLLRNLAEHHVKVTGVIESTLFRDVLSWIVPIVLFFGVWWFLLRRMGQSQGFMTVGQSKAKIYVEKEVKVTFADVAGVDEAKQELEEIIEFLKTPEKFRRLGGKIPKGILLVGPPGTGKTLLAKAVAGEAGVPFFSISGSEFVEMFVGVGAARVRDLFEQAKGKAPCIIFLDELDALGKARGVGPMAHEEREQTLNQLLVEMDGFDSRVGVILVAATNRPEILDPALLRAGRFDRQVLVDRPDKIGRLAILKVHARTITIANQADLETIAAMTPGFVGADLANLLNEAALLAVRRGKDTVSLSELQEAVERVIGGLEKKNRVLNKMERARVAHHEVGHALVAMSIPGGDAVHKISIIPRGIAALGYTMQLPTEDRFLMTVSELKNRIAILLGGRAAEEVTYGEVSTGAQDDLRKATDIAKSMVKAYGMSEKLGQVSLERDRQSIFLQTGPSQTPGDYSEQTSREIDCEVRLLIDEQFERARNLITSQEAILRKAAQVLLEKETISGEELKTLAASH
;
A
#
# COMPACT_ATOMS: atom_id res chain seq x y z
N MET A 1 -15.46 17.04 21.86
CA MET A 1 -15.25 18.51 21.93
C MET A 1 -14.72 18.99 20.60
N ASP A 2 -15.45 19.90 19.97
CA ASP A 2 -15.11 20.48 18.66
C ASP A 2 -13.72 21.13 18.67
N PRO A 3 -12.88 20.94 17.66
CA PRO A 3 -11.54 21.56 17.60
C PRO A 3 -11.58 23.10 17.67
N LYS A 4 -12.70 23.72 17.32
CA LYS A 4 -12.93 25.17 17.48
C LYS A 4 -13.00 25.64 18.94
N GLN A 5 -13.56 24.84 19.86
CA GLN A 5 -13.60 25.19 21.28
C GLN A 5 -12.22 25.14 21.96
N ARG A 6 -11.30 24.33 21.45
CA ARG A 6 -9.93 24.19 21.98
C ARG A 6 -9.05 25.42 21.66
N GLN A 7 -9.23 25.99 20.48
CA GLN A 7 -8.53 27.23 20.10
C GLN A 7 -9.02 28.44 20.90
N PHE A 8 -10.32 28.56 21.15
CA PHE A 8 -10.88 29.63 21.97
C PHE A 8 -10.33 29.61 23.41
N SER A 9 -10.16 28.43 24.02
CA SER A 9 -9.67 28.31 25.40
C SER A 9 -8.22 28.79 25.56
N ILE A 10 -7.36 28.58 24.58
CA ILE A 10 -5.95 29.01 24.59
C ILE A 10 -5.88 30.54 24.43
N TRP A 11 -6.69 31.13 23.58
CA TRP A 11 -6.74 32.58 23.38
C TRP A 11 -7.22 33.31 24.65
N TYR A 12 -8.20 32.79 25.36
CA TYR A 12 -8.64 33.37 26.65
C TYR A 12 -7.54 33.32 27.70
N MET A 13 -6.73 32.28 27.73
CA MET A 13 -5.59 32.18 28.66
C MET A 13 -4.49 33.20 28.32
N PHE A 14 -4.20 33.41 27.05
CA PHE A 14 -3.28 34.46 26.61
C PHE A 14 -3.83 35.86 26.92
N ILE A 15 -5.08 36.12 26.69
CA ILE A 15 -5.72 37.41 27.00
C ILE A 15 -5.71 37.67 28.52
N ALA A 16 -5.99 36.65 29.34
CA ALA A 16 -5.94 36.81 30.82
C ALA A 16 -4.51 37.07 31.31
N LEU A 17 -3.50 36.39 30.75
CA LEU A 17 -2.09 36.61 31.06
C LEU A 17 -1.65 38.02 30.66
N TRP A 18 -2.01 38.49 29.48
CA TRP A 18 -1.72 39.85 29.00
C TRP A 18 -2.45 40.90 29.84
N ALA A 19 -3.69 40.69 30.22
CA ALA A 19 -4.45 41.58 31.10
C ALA A 19 -3.81 41.69 32.49
N LEU A 20 -3.26 40.60 33.01
CA LEU A 20 -2.59 40.56 34.31
C LEU A 20 -1.22 41.30 34.25
N ILE A 21 -0.47 41.16 33.16
CA ILE A 21 0.79 41.91 32.92
C ILE A 21 0.48 43.41 32.76
N LEU A 22 -0.55 43.76 32.00
CA LEU A 22 -0.99 45.15 31.86
C LEU A 22 -1.44 45.75 33.18
N LEU A 23 -2.19 45.01 33.99
CA LEU A 23 -2.65 45.44 35.32
C LEU A 23 -1.44 45.72 36.26
N GLN A 24 -0.43 44.83 36.26
CA GLN A 24 0.78 45.00 37.06
C GLN A 24 1.61 46.19 36.61
N THR A 25 1.62 46.52 35.30
CA THR A 25 2.43 47.62 34.76
C THR A 25 1.74 48.98 34.92
N PHE A 26 0.42 49.06 34.83
CA PHE A 26 -0.34 50.31 34.83
C PHE A 26 -0.94 50.69 36.21
N LEU A 27 -1.24 49.72 37.10
CA LEU A 27 -1.81 50.03 38.41
C LEU A 27 -0.94 50.92 39.31
N PRO A 28 0.39 50.72 39.37
CA PRO A 28 1.29 51.61 40.14
C PRO A 28 1.28 53.05 39.66
N SER A 29 1.11 53.30 38.38
CA SER A 29 1.16 54.65 37.80
C SER A 29 -0.05 55.52 38.14
N LEU A 30 -1.16 54.92 38.56
CA LEU A 30 -2.41 55.62 38.94
C LEU A 30 -2.41 56.14 40.38
N PHE A 31 -1.46 55.68 41.24
CA PHE A 31 -1.42 56.02 42.68
C PHE A 31 -0.08 56.66 43.08
N ASN A 32 0.81 56.99 42.12
CA ASN A 32 2.07 57.63 42.48
C ASN A 32 1.89 59.13 42.77
N PRO A 33 2.34 59.64 43.94
CA PRO A 33 2.41 61.07 44.19
C PRO A 33 3.33 61.74 43.20
N THR A 34 3.13 63.00 42.89
CA THR A 34 3.89 63.74 41.87
C THR A 34 5.38 63.77 42.26
N GLU A 35 6.25 63.31 41.39
CA GLU A 35 7.69 63.39 41.59
C GLU A 35 8.16 64.80 41.27
N ILE A 36 8.85 65.41 42.20
CA ILE A 36 9.48 66.73 41.99
C ILE A 36 11.00 66.66 42.17
N PRO A 37 11.77 67.42 41.36
CA PRO A 37 13.22 67.49 41.55
C PRO A 37 13.59 68.00 42.96
N TYR A 38 14.72 67.50 43.50
CA TYR A 38 15.22 67.94 44.85
C TYR A 38 15.45 69.43 44.95
N SER A 39 15.90 70.14 43.91
CA SER A 39 16.05 71.60 43.84
C SER A 39 14.68 72.32 44.02
N GLU A 40 13.64 71.86 43.35
CA GLU A 40 12.26 72.38 43.42
C GLU A 40 11.65 72.17 44.82
N PHE A 41 11.93 70.97 45.41
CA PHE A 41 11.59 70.70 46.81
C PHE A 41 12.28 71.77 47.75
N LYS A 42 13.55 72.06 47.61
CA LYS A 42 14.27 73.00 48.41
C LYS A 42 13.74 74.45 48.27
N GLU A 43 13.42 74.85 47.05
CA GLU A 43 12.72 76.10 46.76
C GLU A 43 11.33 76.18 47.44
N SER A 44 10.60 75.10 47.39
CA SER A 44 9.25 74.99 48.02
C SER A 44 9.29 75.03 49.54
N VAL A 45 10.35 74.48 50.13
CA VAL A 45 10.63 74.62 51.58
C VAL A 45 10.96 76.08 51.93
N ALA A 46 11.85 76.71 51.17
CA ALA A 46 12.25 78.12 51.36
C ALA A 46 11.08 79.09 51.17
N ALA A 47 10.15 78.76 50.23
CA ALA A 47 8.95 79.53 50.01
C ALA A 47 7.83 79.29 51.08
N GLY A 48 8.04 78.40 52.05
CA GLY A 48 7.12 78.08 53.11
C GLY A 48 5.87 77.37 52.65
N LYS A 49 5.93 76.71 51.50
CA LYS A 49 4.79 75.96 50.88
C LYS A 49 4.68 74.54 51.38
N VAL A 50 5.64 73.93 52.04
CA VAL A 50 5.70 72.60 52.57
C VAL A 50 5.25 72.58 54.01
N THR A 51 4.25 71.70 54.37
CA THR A 51 3.73 71.60 55.73
C THR A 51 4.29 70.43 56.51
N GLU A 52 4.54 69.29 55.86
CA GLU A 52 5.01 68.08 56.52
C GLU A 52 5.91 67.31 55.59
N VAL A 53 6.98 66.76 56.14
CA VAL A 53 7.95 65.95 55.37
C VAL A 53 8.23 64.66 56.14
N ALA A 54 8.10 63.53 55.46
CA ALA A 54 8.49 62.20 55.93
C ALA A 54 9.82 61.83 55.24
N VAL A 55 10.87 61.65 55.98
CA VAL A 55 12.20 61.36 55.46
C VAL A 55 12.47 59.85 55.62
N SER A 56 12.62 59.14 54.45
CA SER A 56 13.11 57.79 54.40
C SER A 56 14.57 57.73 53.94
N PRO A 57 15.26 56.59 54.00
CA PRO A 57 16.66 56.48 53.56
C PRO A 57 16.90 56.85 52.10
N GLN A 58 15.94 56.67 51.24
CA GLN A 58 16.08 56.88 49.80
C GLN A 58 15.14 57.94 49.23
N ILE A 59 13.99 58.19 49.83
CA ILE A 59 12.95 59.06 49.31
C ILE A 59 12.41 59.96 50.39
N ILE A 60 12.10 61.16 50.03
CA ILE A 60 11.47 62.17 50.90
C ILE A 60 10.01 62.33 50.39
N HIS A 61 9.07 62.05 51.23
CA HIS A 61 7.66 62.32 50.96
C HIS A 61 7.27 63.63 51.66
N GLY A 62 6.63 64.51 50.93
CA GLY A 62 6.18 65.75 51.48
C GLY A 62 4.75 66.09 51.12
N LYS A 63 4.15 67.00 51.94
CA LYS A 63 2.81 67.53 51.73
C LYS A 63 2.87 69.02 51.60
N LEU A 64 2.36 69.60 50.53
CA LEU A 64 2.22 71.03 50.28
C LEU A 64 0.99 71.58 51.00
N LYS A 65 0.95 72.89 51.24
CA LYS A 65 -0.22 73.60 51.85
C LYS A 65 -1.54 73.41 51.08
N GLU A 66 -1.49 73.01 49.79
CA GLU A 66 -2.61 72.70 48.92
C GLU A 66 -3.07 71.23 49.00
N ASP A 67 -2.65 70.51 50.03
CA ASP A 67 -3.02 69.06 50.25
C ASP A 67 -2.47 68.11 49.15
N LYS A 68 -1.58 68.58 48.27
CA LYS A 68 -0.91 67.78 47.26
C LYS A 68 0.26 67.04 47.87
N VAL A 69 0.30 65.71 47.68
CA VAL A 69 1.42 64.87 48.13
C VAL A 69 2.44 64.77 47.01
N PHE A 70 3.72 64.97 47.36
CA PHE A 70 4.81 64.80 46.44
C PHE A 70 5.87 63.83 47.00
N HIS A 71 6.73 63.32 46.13
CA HIS A 71 7.93 62.64 46.56
C HIS A 71 9.16 63.17 45.79
N THR A 72 10.30 63.12 46.43
CA THR A 72 11.60 63.44 45.80
C THR A 72 12.66 62.50 46.29
N ILE A 73 13.67 62.22 45.42
CA ILE A 73 14.79 61.36 45.79
C ILE A 73 15.70 62.14 46.79
N ARG A 74 16.01 61.45 47.89
CA ARG A 74 16.86 62.00 48.90
C ARG A 74 18.32 62.12 48.39
N ILE A 75 18.86 63.32 48.40
CA ILE A 75 20.29 63.60 48.19
C ILE A 75 20.92 63.82 49.55
N GLU A 76 22.19 63.44 49.74
CA GLU A 76 22.96 63.72 50.94
C GLU A 76 23.18 65.22 51.03
N ASP A 77 22.37 65.90 51.81
CA ASP A 77 22.46 67.33 52.09
C ASP A 77 22.55 67.52 53.61
N PRO A 78 23.74 67.90 54.18
CA PRO A 78 23.96 68.10 55.62
C PRO A 78 23.07 69.17 56.21
N ASP A 79 22.64 70.16 55.43
CA ASP A 79 21.85 71.31 55.89
C ASP A 79 20.36 71.08 55.75
N LEU A 80 19.92 69.96 55.22
CA LEU A 80 18.48 69.63 54.98
C LEU A 80 17.64 69.76 56.26
N LEU A 81 18.06 69.10 57.32
CA LEU A 81 17.31 69.14 58.61
C LEU A 81 17.29 70.50 59.24
N ARG A 82 18.38 71.29 59.10
CA ARG A 82 18.46 72.65 59.58
C ARG A 82 17.55 73.60 58.82
N ASN A 83 17.54 73.51 57.50
CA ASN A 83 16.63 74.25 56.63
C ASN A 83 15.17 73.97 56.91
N LEU A 84 14.83 72.69 57.12
CA LEU A 84 13.44 72.24 57.45
C LEU A 84 12.99 72.76 58.83
N ALA A 85 13.92 72.83 59.82
CA ALA A 85 13.67 73.37 61.16
C ALA A 85 13.51 74.89 61.15
N GLU A 86 14.30 75.62 60.38
CA GLU A 86 14.22 77.07 60.21
C GLU A 86 12.89 77.51 59.61
N HIS A 87 12.28 76.70 58.72
CA HIS A 87 11.03 77.01 58.08
C HIS A 87 9.81 76.33 58.79
N HIS A 88 10.01 75.86 60.01
CA HIS A 88 8.95 75.24 60.86
C HIS A 88 8.17 74.06 60.16
N VAL A 89 8.82 73.29 59.30
CA VAL A 89 8.27 72.14 58.64
C VAL A 89 8.26 70.94 59.60
N LYS A 90 7.16 70.24 59.75
CA LYS A 90 7.07 69.06 60.60
C LYS A 90 7.80 67.88 59.93
N VAL A 91 8.88 67.37 60.56
CA VAL A 91 9.67 66.25 60.03
C VAL A 91 9.39 65.00 60.81
N THR A 92 9.09 63.95 60.08
CA THR A 92 8.90 62.58 60.61
C THR A 92 9.83 61.59 59.89
N GLY A 93 10.53 60.75 60.65
CA GLY A 93 11.30 59.65 60.10
C GLY A 93 10.41 58.43 59.89
N VAL A 94 10.41 57.85 58.68
CA VAL A 94 9.63 56.66 58.34
C VAL A 94 10.58 55.55 57.89
N ILE A 95 10.46 54.40 58.53
CA ILE A 95 11.12 53.16 58.07
C ILE A 95 10.12 52.40 57.21
N GLU A 96 10.29 52.36 55.92
CA GLU A 96 9.50 51.54 55.04
C GLU A 96 9.88 50.05 55.21
N SER A 97 8.98 49.26 55.75
CA SER A 97 9.14 47.81 55.77
C SER A 97 8.68 47.23 54.42
N THR A 98 9.61 46.87 53.57
CA THR A 98 9.37 46.25 52.25
C THR A 98 9.00 44.76 52.39
N LEU A 99 9.19 44.15 53.57
CA LEU A 99 9.04 42.72 53.83
C LEU A 99 7.67 42.15 53.35
N PHE A 100 6.59 42.85 53.61
CA PHE A 100 5.25 42.39 53.22
C PHE A 100 5.08 42.42 51.69
N ARG A 101 5.57 43.46 51.04
CA ARG A 101 5.51 43.62 49.58
C ARG A 101 6.41 42.58 48.89
N ASP A 102 7.59 42.33 49.42
CA ASP A 102 8.56 41.39 48.84
C ASP A 102 8.07 39.94 49.01
N VAL A 103 7.54 39.56 50.16
CA VAL A 103 6.90 38.26 50.39
C VAL A 103 5.68 38.06 49.50
N LEU A 104 4.83 39.07 49.31
CA LEU A 104 3.68 38.97 48.44
C LEU A 104 4.08 38.83 46.97
N SER A 105 5.17 39.54 46.55
CA SER A 105 5.67 39.45 45.17
C SER A 105 6.18 38.05 44.81
N TRP A 106 6.68 37.27 45.78
CA TRP A 106 7.14 35.89 45.59
C TRP A 106 5.99 34.87 45.76
N ILE A 107 5.11 35.05 46.71
CA ILE A 107 4.03 34.10 47.00
C ILE A 107 2.93 34.10 45.91
N VAL A 108 2.53 35.26 45.41
CA VAL A 108 1.46 35.37 44.42
C VAL A 108 1.75 34.63 43.13
N PRO A 109 2.94 34.75 42.48
CA PRO A 109 3.28 33.97 41.30
C PRO A 109 3.30 32.43 41.57
N ILE A 110 3.81 32.04 42.74
CA ILE A 110 3.89 30.62 43.12
C ILE A 110 2.49 30.03 43.30
N VAL A 111 1.62 30.70 44.01
CA VAL A 111 0.23 30.25 44.25
C VAL A 111 -0.56 30.22 42.92
N LEU A 112 -0.35 31.21 42.06
CA LEU A 112 -0.96 31.26 40.73
C LEU A 112 -0.45 30.11 39.85
N PHE A 113 0.86 29.87 39.85
CA PHE A 113 1.46 28.77 39.09
C PHE A 113 0.90 27.42 39.54
N PHE A 114 0.91 27.12 40.83
CA PHE A 114 0.39 25.89 41.37
C PHE A 114 -1.15 25.79 41.23
N GLY A 115 -1.88 26.90 41.35
CA GLY A 115 -3.32 26.96 41.11
C GLY A 115 -3.69 26.65 39.66
N VAL A 116 -2.99 27.24 38.70
CA VAL A 116 -3.17 26.97 37.27
C VAL A 116 -2.75 25.53 36.95
N TRP A 117 -1.64 25.07 37.52
CA TRP A 117 -1.16 23.70 37.35
C TRP A 117 -2.15 22.68 37.92
N TRP A 118 -2.66 22.91 39.12
CA TRP A 118 -3.68 22.06 39.74
C TRP A 118 -5.02 22.06 38.95
N PHE A 119 -5.42 23.23 38.45
CA PHE A 119 -6.61 23.35 37.57
C PHE A 119 -6.43 22.61 36.26
N LEU A 120 -5.23 22.72 35.62
CA LEU A 120 -4.89 21.96 34.41
C LEU A 120 -4.86 20.46 34.67
N LEU A 121 -4.23 20.01 35.75
CA LEU A 121 -4.20 18.60 36.14
C LEU A 121 -5.61 18.05 36.43
N ARG A 122 -6.45 18.82 37.13
CA ARG A 122 -7.83 18.42 37.42
C ARG A 122 -8.68 18.35 36.14
N ARG A 123 -8.44 19.21 35.17
CA ARG A 123 -9.12 19.21 33.88
C ARG A 123 -8.57 18.11 32.94
N MET A 124 -7.30 17.80 33.03
CA MET A 124 -6.67 16.66 32.33
C MET A 124 -7.09 15.32 32.92
N GLY A 125 -7.29 15.24 34.22
CA GLY A 125 -7.75 14.01 34.90
C GLY A 125 -9.19 13.61 34.56
N GLN A 126 -10.01 14.48 34.01
CA GLN A 126 -11.35 14.15 33.51
C GLN A 126 -11.38 13.72 32.03
N SER A 127 -10.32 13.95 31.27
CA SER A 127 -10.15 13.34 29.95
C SER A 127 -9.32 12.06 30.12
N GLN A 128 -9.97 10.93 30.35
CA GLN A 128 -9.38 9.57 30.33
C GLN A 128 -8.70 9.21 28.98
N GLY A 129 -8.21 10.19 28.23
CA GLY A 129 -7.66 10.02 26.88
C GLY A 129 -6.16 9.90 26.77
N PHE A 130 -5.37 10.16 27.82
CA PHE A 130 -3.89 10.15 27.70
C PHE A 130 -3.22 8.87 28.21
N MET A 131 -3.92 7.98 28.90
CA MET A 131 -3.39 6.68 29.31
C MET A 131 -3.90 5.50 28.48
N THR A 132 -4.64 5.73 27.39
CA THR A 132 -5.04 4.69 26.44
C THR A 132 -4.15 4.67 25.18
N VAL A 133 -2.87 4.94 25.31
CA VAL A 133 -1.88 4.73 24.23
C VAL A 133 -1.74 3.23 23.88
N GLY A 134 -2.27 2.33 24.71
CA GLY A 134 -2.28 0.89 24.48
C GLY A 134 -3.60 0.29 23.98
N GLN A 135 -4.70 1.05 23.94
CA GLN A 135 -5.96 0.57 23.33
C GLN A 135 -6.13 1.20 21.95
N SER A 136 -5.39 0.68 21.00
CA SER A 136 -5.66 0.90 19.58
C SER A 136 -7.04 0.30 19.29
N LYS A 137 -8.02 1.14 18.98
CA LYS A 137 -9.26 0.70 18.34
C LYS A 137 -8.93 0.29 16.90
N ALA A 138 -8.21 -0.83 16.74
CA ALA A 138 -8.13 -1.48 15.45
C ALA A 138 -9.57 -1.73 15.02
N LYS A 139 -9.91 -1.35 13.80
CA LYS A 139 -11.17 -1.73 13.19
C LYS A 139 -11.08 -3.21 12.83
N ILE A 140 -11.18 -4.09 13.83
CA ILE A 140 -11.36 -5.51 13.59
C ILE A 140 -12.71 -5.63 12.90
N TYR A 141 -12.66 -6.05 11.65
CA TYR A 141 -13.88 -6.26 10.87
C TYR A 141 -14.50 -7.58 11.35
N VAL A 142 -15.61 -7.48 12.07
CA VAL A 142 -16.36 -8.65 12.55
C VAL A 142 -17.63 -8.77 11.72
N GLU A 143 -17.65 -9.70 10.78
CA GLU A 143 -18.87 -10.11 10.08
C GLU A 143 -19.58 -11.18 10.92
N LYS A 144 -20.69 -10.82 11.55
CA LYS A 144 -21.50 -11.77 12.38
C LYS A 144 -22.19 -12.82 11.53
N GLU A 145 -22.60 -12.47 10.33
CA GLU A 145 -23.25 -13.34 9.35
C GLU A 145 -22.57 -13.14 8.01
N VAL A 146 -21.81 -14.13 7.58
CA VAL A 146 -21.19 -14.16 6.25
C VAL A 146 -22.17 -14.78 5.28
N LYS A 147 -22.62 -14.02 4.29
CA LYS A 147 -23.58 -14.51 3.26
C LYS A 147 -22.91 -15.30 2.14
N VAL A 148 -21.60 -15.19 2.01
CA VAL A 148 -20.81 -15.87 0.98
C VAL A 148 -20.68 -17.34 1.32
N THR A 149 -20.96 -18.23 0.35
CA THR A 149 -20.89 -19.69 0.48
C THR A 149 -20.00 -20.29 -0.61
N PHE A 150 -19.77 -21.59 -0.58
CA PHE A 150 -19.04 -22.30 -1.62
C PHE A 150 -19.70 -22.23 -3.01
N ALA A 151 -20.98 -21.89 -3.10
CA ALA A 151 -21.66 -21.62 -4.35
C ALA A 151 -21.18 -20.34 -5.06
N ASP A 152 -20.58 -19.42 -4.32
CA ASP A 152 -20.05 -18.16 -4.84
C ASP A 152 -18.55 -18.23 -5.19
N VAL A 153 -17.91 -19.36 -4.87
CA VAL A 153 -16.52 -19.65 -5.18
C VAL A 153 -16.47 -20.72 -6.26
N ALA A 154 -15.66 -20.55 -7.28
CA ALA A 154 -15.49 -21.51 -8.37
C ALA A 154 -14.03 -21.62 -8.82
N GLY A 155 -13.66 -22.71 -9.49
CA GLY A 155 -12.34 -22.92 -10.09
C GLY A 155 -11.21 -23.18 -9.09
N VAL A 156 -11.53 -23.65 -7.89
CA VAL A 156 -10.59 -24.01 -6.81
C VAL A 156 -11.13 -25.24 -6.07
N ASP A 157 -11.55 -26.27 -6.79
CA ASP A 157 -12.30 -27.39 -6.23
C ASP A 157 -11.43 -28.25 -5.29
N GLU A 158 -10.14 -28.42 -5.55
CA GLU A 158 -9.20 -29.10 -4.67
C GLU A 158 -9.07 -28.36 -3.33
N ALA A 159 -8.92 -27.03 -3.37
CA ALA A 159 -8.86 -26.21 -2.16
C ALA A 159 -10.17 -26.27 -1.35
N LYS A 160 -11.32 -26.36 -2.02
CA LYS A 160 -12.61 -26.55 -1.35
C LYS A 160 -12.67 -27.88 -0.61
N GLN A 161 -12.26 -28.98 -1.28
CA GLN A 161 -12.25 -30.32 -0.67
C GLN A 161 -11.37 -30.36 0.59
N GLU A 162 -10.19 -29.76 0.55
CA GLU A 162 -9.33 -29.68 1.73
C GLU A 162 -9.96 -28.88 2.89
N LEU A 163 -10.79 -27.89 2.57
CA LEU A 163 -11.45 -27.04 3.56
C LEU A 163 -12.79 -27.60 4.06
N GLU A 164 -13.40 -28.57 3.36
CA GLU A 164 -14.64 -29.24 3.80
C GLU A 164 -14.48 -29.91 5.17
N GLU A 165 -13.32 -30.52 5.44
CA GLU A 165 -13.03 -31.10 6.76
C GLU A 165 -13.11 -30.08 7.88
N ILE A 166 -12.68 -28.85 7.60
CA ILE A 166 -12.69 -27.73 8.55
C ILE A 166 -14.13 -27.30 8.83
N ILE A 167 -14.94 -27.21 7.77
CA ILE A 167 -16.35 -26.87 7.90
C ILE A 167 -17.09 -27.94 8.70
N GLU A 168 -16.84 -29.22 8.42
CA GLU A 168 -17.45 -30.33 9.16
C GLU A 168 -17.06 -30.27 10.66
N PHE A 169 -15.81 -29.95 10.95
CA PHE A 169 -15.37 -29.76 12.33
C PHE A 169 -16.06 -28.58 13.02
N LEU A 170 -16.14 -27.42 12.37
CA LEU A 170 -16.81 -26.25 12.95
C LEU A 170 -18.29 -26.51 13.21
N LYS A 171 -18.95 -27.31 12.35
CA LYS A 171 -20.35 -27.72 12.50
C LYS A 171 -20.55 -28.80 13.57
N THR A 172 -19.64 -29.80 13.63
CA THR A 172 -19.79 -30.99 14.51
C THR A 172 -18.48 -31.38 15.21
N PRO A 173 -17.98 -30.56 16.13
CA PRO A 173 -16.66 -30.80 16.79
C PRO A 173 -16.62 -32.09 17.61
N GLU A 174 -17.73 -32.56 18.14
CA GLU A 174 -17.82 -33.76 18.97
C GLU A 174 -17.45 -35.05 18.22
N LYS A 175 -17.74 -35.14 16.91
CA LYS A 175 -17.40 -36.28 16.07
C LYS A 175 -15.89 -36.51 16.00
N PHE A 176 -15.13 -35.43 15.85
CA PHE A 176 -13.66 -35.48 15.74
C PHE A 176 -13.01 -35.76 17.11
N ARG A 177 -13.55 -35.20 18.19
CA ARG A 177 -13.07 -35.46 19.57
C ARG A 177 -13.16 -36.93 19.96
N ARG A 178 -14.25 -37.61 19.58
CA ARG A 178 -14.46 -39.04 19.90
C ARG A 178 -13.39 -39.95 19.29
N LEU A 179 -12.87 -39.60 18.11
CA LEU A 179 -11.85 -40.39 17.41
C LEU A 179 -10.41 -39.98 17.77
N GLY A 180 -10.24 -38.95 18.62
CA GLY A 180 -8.91 -38.43 19.01
C GLY A 180 -8.21 -37.64 17.90
N GLY A 181 -8.94 -37.26 16.84
CA GLY A 181 -8.42 -36.44 15.74
C GLY A 181 -7.99 -35.05 16.25
N LYS A 182 -6.81 -34.65 15.89
CA LYS A 182 -6.31 -33.29 16.13
C LYS A 182 -6.52 -32.46 14.87
N ILE A 183 -7.25 -31.37 15.01
CA ILE A 183 -7.52 -30.44 13.91
C ILE A 183 -6.37 -29.45 13.80
N PRO A 184 -6.04 -29.02 12.58
CA PRO A 184 -5.05 -27.98 12.37
C PRO A 184 -5.50 -26.71 13.11
N LYS A 185 -4.57 -26.10 13.86
CA LYS A 185 -4.81 -24.81 14.51
C LYS A 185 -4.88 -23.67 13.51
N GLY A 186 -4.08 -23.78 12.46
CA GLY A 186 -3.95 -22.76 11.43
C GLY A 186 -3.86 -23.35 10.02
N ILE A 187 -4.47 -22.64 9.09
CA ILE A 187 -4.46 -22.96 7.66
C ILE A 187 -3.85 -21.78 6.93
N LEU A 188 -2.88 -22.06 6.08
CA LEU A 188 -2.26 -21.07 5.22
C LEU A 188 -2.77 -21.25 3.79
N LEU A 189 -3.52 -20.27 3.28
CA LEU A 189 -3.92 -20.19 1.88
C LEU A 189 -2.77 -19.55 1.08
N VAL A 190 -2.21 -20.30 0.16
CA VAL A 190 -1.05 -19.91 -0.63
C VAL A 190 -1.43 -19.85 -2.09
N GLY A 191 -1.04 -18.79 -2.82
CA GLY A 191 -1.31 -18.73 -4.25
C GLY A 191 -1.14 -17.33 -4.84
N PRO A 192 -1.24 -17.20 -6.18
CA PRO A 192 -1.12 -15.93 -6.86
C PRO A 192 -2.14 -14.89 -6.38
N PRO A 193 -1.86 -13.58 -6.51
CA PRO A 193 -2.84 -12.55 -6.22
C PRO A 193 -4.06 -12.68 -7.14
N GLY A 194 -5.26 -12.37 -6.61
CA GLY A 194 -6.50 -12.39 -7.38
C GLY A 194 -7.15 -13.77 -7.57
N THR A 195 -6.59 -14.86 -7.01
CA THR A 195 -7.17 -16.21 -7.10
C THR A 195 -8.37 -16.46 -6.18
N GLY A 196 -8.71 -15.47 -5.31
CA GLY A 196 -9.91 -15.57 -4.47
C GLY A 196 -9.67 -16.11 -3.05
N LYS A 197 -8.43 -16.10 -2.53
CA LYS A 197 -8.09 -16.60 -1.18
C LYS A 197 -8.96 -16.00 -0.07
N THR A 198 -9.13 -14.69 -0.07
CA THR A 198 -9.99 -13.98 0.88
C THR A 198 -11.45 -14.36 0.75
N LEU A 199 -11.92 -14.54 -0.50
CA LEU A 199 -13.29 -14.99 -0.78
C LEU A 199 -13.53 -16.42 -0.31
N LEU A 200 -12.56 -17.30 -0.53
CA LEU A 200 -12.59 -18.70 -0.08
C LEU A 200 -12.65 -18.79 1.45
N ALA A 201 -11.84 -18.01 2.16
CA ALA A 201 -11.87 -17.96 3.62
C ALA A 201 -13.22 -17.46 4.16
N LYS A 202 -13.82 -16.46 3.52
CA LYS A 202 -15.19 -16.00 3.83
C LYS A 202 -16.22 -17.09 3.56
N ALA A 203 -16.10 -17.80 2.45
CA ALA A 203 -17.02 -18.89 2.09
C ALA A 203 -16.98 -20.04 3.10
N VAL A 204 -15.81 -20.38 3.63
CA VAL A 204 -15.67 -21.36 4.72
C VAL A 204 -16.45 -20.91 5.97
N ALA A 205 -16.33 -19.65 6.34
CA ALA A 205 -17.06 -19.11 7.51
C ALA A 205 -18.58 -19.10 7.28
N GLY A 206 -19.02 -18.69 6.09
CA GLY A 206 -20.44 -18.67 5.73
C GLY A 206 -21.02 -20.07 5.64
N GLU A 207 -20.30 -21.03 5.07
CA GLU A 207 -20.73 -22.43 4.98
C GLU A 207 -20.78 -23.11 6.35
N ALA A 208 -19.83 -22.75 7.25
CA ALA A 208 -19.83 -23.22 8.64
C ALA A 208 -20.85 -22.49 9.52
N GLY A 209 -21.37 -21.33 9.12
CA GLY A 209 -22.28 -20.51 9.90
C GLY A 209 -21.63 -19.88 11.14
N VAL A 210 -20.34 -19.55 11.07
CA VAL A 210 -19.58 -18.99 12.20
C VAL A 210 -19.13 -17.55 11.94
N PRO A 211 -18.93 -16.73 13.01
CA PRO A 211 -18.40 -15.39 12.87
C PRO A 211 -17.01 -15.36 12.20
N PHE A 212 -16.77 -14.32 11.40
CA PHE A 212 -15.54 -14.12 10.65
C PHE A 212 -14.86 -12.83 11.12
N PHE A 213 -13.65 -12.96 11.64
CA PHE A 213 -12.79 -11.84 12.04
C PHE A 213 -11.73 -11.64 10.98
N SER A 214 -11.70 -10.49 10.33
CA SER A 214 -10.71 -10.19 9.28
C SER A 214 -9.83 -9.03 9.69
N ILE A 215 -8.52 -9.20 9.46
CA ILE A 215 -7.51 -8.17 9.62
C ILE A 215 -6.42 -8.37 8.57
N SER A 216 -5.85 -7.27 8.04
CA SER A 216 -4.70 -7.34 7.15
C SER A 216 -3.39 -7.37 7.95
N GLY A 217 -2.40 -8.16 7.49
CA GLY A 217 -1.06 -8.16 8.05
C GLY A 217 -0.40 -6.78 8.07
N SER A 218 -0.76 -5.92 7.12
CA SER A 218 -0.32 -4.52 7.07
C SER A 218 -0.84 -3.66 8.23
N GLU A 219 -2.00 -4.00 8.81
CA GLU A 219 -2.58 -3.27 9.95
C GLU A 219 -1.85 -3.53 11.26
N PHE A 220 -1.02 -4.56 11.32
CA PHE A 220 -0.16 -4.84 12.46
C PHE A 220 1.15 -4.05 12.43
N VAL A 221 1.52 -3.48 11.28
CA VAL A 221 2.76 -2.73 11.12
C VAL A 221 2.50 -1.25 11.44
N GLU A 222 2.94 -0.83 12.60
CA GLU A 222 2.79 0.55 13.09
C GLU A 222 4.16 1.20 13.34
N MET A 223 4.19 2.52 13.50
CA MET A 223 5.42 3.24 13.83
C MET A 223 5.80 3.12 15.32
N PHE A 224 4.86 2.74 16.18
CA PHE A 224 5.09 2.65 17.63
C PHE A 224 5.23 1.19 18.07
N VAL A 225 6.35 0.90 18.68
CA VAL A 225 6.69 -0.45 19.18
C VAL A 225 5.64 -0.92 20.20
N GLY A 226 5.16 -2.16 20.02
CA GLY A 226 4.20 -2.83 20.89
C GLY A 226 2.72 -2.62 20.57
N VAL A 227 2.37 -1.72 19.66
CA VAL A 227 0.97 -1.50 19.24
C VAL A 227 0.46 -2.69 18.43
N GLY A 228 1.25 -3.21 17.49
CA GLY A 228 0.91 -4.40 16.72
C GLY A 228 0.70 -5.63 17.60
N ALA A 229 1.59 -5.86 18.56
CA ALA A 229 1.47 -6.95 19.52
C ALA A 229 0.21 -6.84 20.41
N ALA A 230 -0.17 -5.64 20.80
CA ALA A 230 -1.41 -5.40 21.54
C ALA A 230 -2.65 -5.72 20.68
N ARG A 231 -2.64 -5.36 19.38
CA ARG A 231 -3.73 -5.71 18.45
C ARG A 231 -3.89 -7.21 18.26
N VAL A 232 -2.78 -7.93 18.17
CA VAL A 232 -2.81 -9.40 18.09
C VAL A 232 -3.53 -9.97 19.31
N ARG A 233 -3.15 -9.57 20.52
CA ARG A 233 -3.80 -10.04 21.77
C ARG A 233 -5.29 -9.72 21.79
N ASP A 234 -5.65 -8.50 21.46
CA ASP A 234 -7.05 -8.03 21.42
C ASP A 234 -7.90 -8.86 20.44
N LEU A 235 -7.36 -9.15 19.25
CA LEU A 235 -8.01 -9.98 18.24
C LEU A 235 -8.29 -11.38 18.76
N PHE A 236 -7.28 -12.03 19.34
CA PHE A 236 -7.43 -13.39 19.87
C PHE A 236 -8.36 -13.44 21.11
N GLU A 237 -8.35 -12.43 21.97
CA GLU A 237 -9.26 -12.34 23.11
C GLU A 237 -10.73 -12.18 22.65
N GLN A 238 -10.98 -11.30 21.67
CA GLN A 238 -12.31 -11.11 21.10
C GLN A 238 -12.81 -12.38 20.40
N ALA A 239 -11.95 -13.06 19.66
CA ALA A 239 -12.29 -14.30 18.97
C ALA A 239 -12.60 -15.44 19.96
N LYS A 240 -11.81 -15.60 21.03
CA LYS A 240 -12.08 -16.56 22.12
C LYS A 240 -13.45 -16.33 22.76
N GLY A 241 -13.85 -15.07 22.91
CA GLY A 241 -15.17 -14.71 23.46
C GLY A 241 -16.34 -14.98 22.53
N LYS A 242 -16.10 -15.29 21.23
CA LYS A 242 -17.12 -15.55 20.21
C LYS A 242 -16.96 -16.89 19.51
N ALA A 243 -16.25 -17.80 20.11
CA ALA A 243 -16.09 -19.15 19.56
C ALA A 243 -17.43 -19.92 19.53
N PRO A 244 -17.69 -20.75 18.47
CA PRO A 244 -16.79 -21.04 17.35
C PRO A 244 -16.68 -19.87 16.35
N CYS A 245 -15.48 -19.60 15.81
CA CYS A 245 -15.26 -18.53 14.84
C CYS A 245 -13.99 -18.78 13.99
N ILE A 246 -13.86 -18.01 12.91
CA ILE A 246 -12.66 -17.98 12.08
C ILE A 246 -11.96 -16.62 12.24
N ILE A 247 -10.66 -16.65 12.49
CA ILE A 247 -9.77 -15.48 12.38
C ILE A 247 -9.07 -15.56 11.04
N PHE A 248 -9.20 -14.52 10.22
CA PHE A 248 -8.54 -14.43 8.93
C PHE A 248 -7.48 -13.33 8.93
N LEU A 249 -6.25 -13.71 8.59
CA LEU A 249 -5.10 -12.81 8.43
C LEU A 249 -4.78 -12.69 6.94
N ASP A 250 -5.15 -11.58 6.32
CA ASP A 250 -4.78 -11.33 4.93
C ASP A 250 -3.36 -10.73 4.83
N GLU A 251 -2.69 -10.96 3.71
CA GLU A 251 -1.34 -10.44 3.46
C GLU A 251 -0.34 -10.75 4.60
N LEU A 252 -0.31 -11.98 5.08
CA LEU A 252 0.58 -12.39 6.18
C LEU A 252 2.05 -12.08 5.90
N ASP A 253 2.44 -12.01 4.62
CA ASP A 253 3.77 -11.63 4.14
C ASP A 253 4.17 -10.19 4.50
N ALA A 254 3.24 -9.31 4.86
CA ALA A 254 3.56 -7.98 5.39
C ALA A 254 4.30 -8.03 6.73
N LEU A 255 4.04 -9.06 7.55
CA LEU A 255 4.75 -9.32 8.80
C LEU A 255 6.10 -10.01 8.58
N GLY A 256 6.21 -10.83 7.51
CA GLY A 256 7.41 -11.62 7.20
C GLY A 256 8.53 -10.87 6.48
N LYS A 257 8.30 -9.64 6.03
CA LYS A 257 9.24 -8.89 5.19
C LYS A 257 10.45 -8.39 5.99
N ALA A 258 11.42 -9.29 6.17
CA ALA A 258 12.71 -8.98 6.77
C ALA A 258 13.59 -8.17 5.79
N ARG A 259 14.33 -7.16 6.33
CA ARG A 259 15.49 -6.48 5.73
C ARG A 259 15.19 -5.43 4.65
N GLY A 260 15.05 -4.16 5.05
CA GLY A 260 15.08 -3.03 4.14
C GLY A 260 14.50 -1.71 4.63
N VAL A 261 13.80 -1.66 5.75
CA VAL A 261 13.24 -0.44 6.33
C VAL A 261 13.82 -0.30 7.73
N GLY A 262 14.33 0.85 8.11
CA GLY A 262 15.13 1.19 9.28
C GLY A 262 14.93 0.39 10.59
N PRO A 263 15.85 0.45 11.54
CA PRO A 263 15.93 -0.46 12.68
C PRO A 263 14.65 -0.52 13.55
N MET A 264 13.92 0.57 13.72
CA MET A 264 12.70 0.61 14.55
C MET A 264 11.51 -0.18 13.95
N ALA A 265 11.32 -0.15 12.62
CA ALA A 265 10.24 -0.88 11.98
C ALA A 265 10.51 -2.41 11.95
N HIS A 266 11.74 -2.81 12.17
CA HIS A 266 12.15 -4.20 12.26
C HIS A 266 11.80 -4.81 13.61
N GLU A 267 12.10 -4.11 14.70
CA GLU A 267 11.79 -4.56 16.06
C GLU A 267 10.28 -4.71 16.29
N GLU A 268 9.48 -3.80 15.77
CA GLU A 268 8.02 -3.86 15.93
C GLU A 268 7.41 -5.06 15.22
N ARG A 269 7.84 -5.34 13.98
CA ARG A 269 7.39 -6.51 13.22
C ARG A 269 7.78 -7.82 13.90
N GLU A 270 9.01 -7.92 14.36
CA GLU A 270 9.50 -9.10 15.08
C GLU A 270 8.73 -9.29 16.39
N GLN A 271 8.48 -8.23 17.15
CA GLN A 271 7.68 -8.29 18.37
C GLN A 271 6.25 -8.72 18.08
N THR A 272 5.63 -8.20 17.01
CA THR A 272 4.28 -8.56 16.60
C THR A 272 4.20 -10.01 16.14
N LEU A 273 5.18 -10.46 15.34
CA LEU A 273 5.30 -11.85 14.92
C LEU A 273 5.46 -12.79 16.12
N ASN A 274 6.35 -12.45 17.04
CA ASN A 274 6.54 -13.23 18.27
C ASN A 274 5.25 -13.30 19.11
N GLN A 275 4.50 -12.21 19.21
CA GLN A 275 3.21 -12.21 19.90
C GLN A 275 2.19 -13.11 19.17
N LEU A 276 2.15 -13.07 17.83
CA LEU A 276 1.30 -13.98 17.06
C LEU A 276 1.64 -15.45 17.33
N LEU A 277 2.93 -15.79 17.34
CA LEU A 277 3.40 -17.13 17.66
C LEU A 277 2.99 -17.56 19.09
N VAL A 278 3.10 -16.66 20.06
CA VAL A 278 2.68 -16.92 21.46
C VAL A 278 1.18 -17.18 21.56
N GLU A 279 0.36 -16.35 20.88
CA GLU A 279 -1.11 -16.56 20.87
C GLU A 279 -1.49 -17.88 20.19
N MET A 280 -0.82 -18.25 19.08
CA MET A 280 -1.04 -19.53 18.41
C MET A 280 -0.64 -20.73 19.27
N ASP A 281 0.49 -20.65 19.97
CA ASP A 281 0.95 -21.73 20.84
C ASP A 281 0.06 -21.90 22.08
N GLY A 282 -0.36 -20.77 22.67
CA GLY A 282 -1.28 -20.72 23.82
C GLY A 282 -2.75 -21.05 23.49
N PHE A 283 -3.05 -21.34 22.24
CA PHE A 283 -4.39 -21.56 21.76
C PHE A 283 -4.78 -23.05 21.84
N ASP A 284 -5.91 -23.33 22.50
CA ASP A 284 -6.47 -24.68 22.54
C ASP A 284 -7.44 -24.88 21.38
N SER A 285 -7.10 -25.78 20.44
CA SER A 285 -7.96 -26.11 19.30
C SER A 285 -9.36 -26.61 19.70
N ARG A 286 -9.53 -27.02 20.97
CA ARG A 286 -10.83 -27.43 21.51
C ARG A 286 -11.83 -26.29 21.70
N VAL A 287 -11.39 -25.04 21.68
CA VAL A 287 -12.25 -23.87 21.86
C VAL A 287 -13.07 -23.56 20.61
N GLY A 288 -12.72 -24.13 19.43
CA GLY A 288 -13.48 -23.95 18.19
C GLY A 288 -13.12 -22.67 17.43
N VAL A 289 -11.96 -22.08 17.69
CA VAL A 289 -11.42 -20.99 16.86
C VAL A 289 -10.42 -21.57 15.87
N ILE A 290 -10.50 -21.18 14.63
CA ILE A 290 -9.56 -21.59 13.57
C ILE A 290 -8.91 -20.34 12.99
N LEU A 291 -7.59 -20.38 12.87
CA LEU A 291 -6.82 -19.33 12.24
C LEU A 291 -6.62 -19.66 10.76
N VAL A 292 -7.04 -18.78 9.87
CA VAL A 292 -6.79 -18.88 8.43
C VAL A 292 -5.92 -17.69 8.03
N ALA A 293 -4.83 -17.92 7.33
CA ALA A 293 -4.02 -16.83 6.79
C ALA A 293 -3.90 -16.95 5.27
N ALA A 294 -3.71 -15.82 4.60
CA ALA A 294 -3.45 -15.79 3.17
C ALA A 294 -2.12 -15.08 2.87
N THR A 295 -1.38 -15.63 1.91
CA THR A 295 -0.15 -15.01 1.40
C THR A 295 0.03 -15.25 -0.08
N ASN A 296 0.65 -14.29 -0.75
CA ASN A 296 1.11 -14.44 -2.14
C ASN A 296 2.60 -14.83 -2.20
N ARG A 297 3.29 -14.84 -1.05
CA ARG A 297 4.74 -15.01 -0.97
C ARG A 297 5.12 -15.92 0.20
N PRO A 298 4.85 -17.23 0.10
CA PRO A 298 5.17 -18.18 1.17
C PRO A 298 6.67 -18.25 1.47
N GLU A 299 7.53 -17.96 0.49
CA GLU A 299 8.98 -18.02 0.58
C GLU A 299 9.60 -16.98 1.52
N ILE A 300 8.88 -15.91 1.86
CA ILE A 300 9.38 -14.87 2.77
C ILE A 300 8.87 -15.01 4.20
N LEU A 301 7.98 -15.99 4.45
CA LEU A 301 7.45 -16.23 5.79
C LEU A 301 8.51 -16.84 6.70
N ASP A 302 8.47 -16.46 7.96
CA ASP A 302 9.33 -17.08 8.99
C ASP A 302 8.97 -18.59 9.11
N PRO A 303 9.96 -19.50 8.98
CA PRO A 303 9.75 -20.93 9.12
C PRO A 303 9.07 -21.33 10.44
N ALA A 304 9.18 -20.51 11.47
CA ALA A 304 8.51 -20.75 12.75
C ALA A 304 6.97 -20.74 12.62
N LEU A 305 6.41 -19.97 11.68
CA LEU A 305 4.97 -19.95 11.42
C LEU A 305 4.47 -21.29 10.83
N LEU A 306 5.31 -22.00 10.08
CA LEU A 306 4.97 -23.21 9.35
C LEU A 306 5.18 -24.50 10.17
N ARG A 307 5.54 -24.37 11.46
CA ARG A 307 5.73 -25.53 12.35
C ARG A 307 4.39 -26.12 12.77
N ALA A 308 4.40 -27.43 13.06
CA ALA A 308 3.25 -28.15 13.59
C ALA A 308 2.66 -27.45 14.84
N GLY A 309 1.32 -27.32 14.86
CA GLY A 309 0.60 -26.60 15.91
C GLY A 309 0.44 -25.09 15.65
N ARG A 310 0.85 -24.60 14.48
CA ARG A 310 0.68 -23.23 13.99
C ARG A 310 -0.04 -23.26 12.63
N PHE A 311 0.58 -22.80 11.54
CA PHE A 311 0.05 -23.00 10.19
C PHE A 311 0.53 -24.36 9.67
N ASP A 312 -0.05 -25.40 10.18
CA ASP A 312 0.35 -26.78 9.92
C ASP A 312 -0.32 -27.39 8.69
N ARG A 313 -1.34 -26.73 8.12
CA ARG A 313 -1.92 -27.09 6.84
C ARG A 313 -1.74 -25.93 5.83
N GLN A 314 -1.17 -26.23 4.69
CA GLN A 314 -1.03 -25.29 3.57
C GLN A 314 -1.98 -25.74 2.46
N VAL A 315 -2.86 -24.84 2.02
CA VAL A 315 -3.81 -25.06 0.94
C VAL A 315 -3.42 -24.18 -0.24
N LEU A 316 -3.11 -24.82 -1.36
CA LEU A 316 -2.76 -24.13 -2.59
C LEU A 316 -4.04 -23.65 -3.29
N VAL A 317 -4.11 -22.35 -3.57
CA VAL A 317 -5.17 -21.70 -4.35
C VAL A 317 -4.55 -21.20 -5.65
N ASP A 318 -4.38 -22.09 -6.62
CA ASP A 318 -3.67 -21.82 -7.87
C ASP A 318 -4.56 -21.10 -8.90
N ARG A 319 -3.96 -20.80 -10.05
CA ARG A 319 -4.71 -20.25 -11.20
C ARG A 319 -5.69 -21.28 -11.72
N PRO A 320 -6.92 -20.86 -12.09
CA PRO A 320 -7.92 -21.80 -12.60
C PRO A 320 -7.53 -22.30 -13.99
N ASP A 321 -7.81 -23.59 -14.25
CA ASP A 321 -7.79 -24.18 -15.57
C ASP A 321 -8.97 -23.66 -16.43
N LYS A 322 -9.10 -24.10 -17.68
CA LYS A 322 -10.17 -23.67 -18.57
C LYS A 322 -11.57 -23.95 -17.98
N ILE A 323 -11.75 -25.09 -17.32
CA ILE A 323 -13.03 -25.47 -16.69
C ILE A 323 -13.32 -24.54 -15.51
N GLY A 324 -12.34 -24.31 -14.67
CA GLY A 324 -12.42 -23.38 -13.55
C GLY A 324 -12.70 -21.94 -14.00
N ARG A 325 -12.05 -21.46 -15.07
CA ARG A 325 -12.33 -20.13 -15.62
C ARG A 325 -13.79 -20.03 -16.09
N LEU A 326 -14.29 -21.04 -16.79
CA LEU A 326 -15.70 -21.07 -17.19
C LEU A 326 -16.65 -21.04 -15.99
N ALA A 327 -16.34 -21.81 -14.94
CA ALA A 327 -17.12 -21.81 -13.72
C ALA A 327 -17.11 -20.43 -13.01
N ILE A 328 -15.95 -19.78 -12.94
CA ILE A 328 -15.82 -18.41 -12.40
C ILE A 328 -16.62 -17.41 -13.23
N LEU A 329 -16.50 -17.46 -14.56
CA LEU A 329 -17.27 -16.60 -15.45
C LEU A 329 -18.78 -16.77 -15.24
N LYS A 330 -19.27 -18.01 -15.08
CA LYS A 330 -20.69 -18.29 -14.79
C LYS A 330 -21.14 -17.70 -13.45
N VAL A 331 -20.30 -17.74 -12.42
CA VAL A 331 -20.61 -17.13 -11.11
C VAL A 331 -20.76 -15.63 -11.24
N HIS A 332 -19.80 -14.95 -11.86
CA HIS A 332 -19.84 -13.49 -12.04
C HIS A 332 -20.90 -13.03 -13.04
N ALA A 333 -21.25 -13.89 -14.02
CA ALA A 333 -22.30 -13.63 -15.00
C ALA A 333 -23.72 -13.60 -14.41
N ARG A 334 -23.95 -14.11 -13.20
CA ARG A 334 -25.28 -14.10 -12.55
C ARG A 334 -25.90 -12.70 -12.44
N THR A 335 -25.07 -11.67 -12.35
CA THR A 335 -25.51 -10.28 -12.21
C THR A 335 -25.51 -9.49 -13.52
N ILE A 336 -25.12 -10.11 -14.64
CA ILE A 336 -24.94 -9.47 -15.95
C ILE A 336 -25.83 -10.15 -16.97
N THR A 337 -26.55 -9.36 -17.79
CA THR A 337 -27.40 -9.89 -18.85
C THR A 337 -26.55 -10.22 -20.08
N ILE A 338 -26.23 -11.51 -20.27
CA ILE A 338 -25.47 -12.03 -21.40
C ILE A 338 -26.41 -12.56 -22.46
N ALA A 339 -26.18 -12.21 -23.73
CA ALA A 339 -27.02 -12.60 -24.85
C ALA A 339 -27.00 -14.11 -25.07
N ASN A 340 -25.84 -14.74 -24.98
CA ASN A 340 -25.69 -16.18 -25.13
C ASN A 340 -24.69 -16.75 -24.13
N GLN A 341 -25.12 -17.62 -23.25
CA GLN A 341 -24.28 -18.25 -22.21
C GLN A 341 -23.13 -19.11 -22.80
N ALA A 342 -23.31 -19.67 -24.02
CA ALA A 342 -22.25 -20.42 -24.68
C ALA A 342 -21.01 -19.58 -25.03
N ASP A 343 -21.15 -18.24 -25.14
CA ASP A 343 -20.06 -17.34 -25.43
C ASP A 343 -19.00 -17.33 -24.29
N LEU A 344 -19.41 -17.63 -23.05
CA LEU A 344 -18.50 -17.73 -21.90
C LEU A 344 -17.46 -18.85 -22.05
N GLU A 345 -17.82 -19.95 -22.75
CA GLU A 345 -16.86 -21.03 -23.01
C GLU A 345 -15.75 -20.57 -23.96
N THR A 346 -16.11 -19.79 -24.98
CA THR A 346 -15.15 -19.15 -25.88
C THR A 346 -14.22 -18.21 -25.11
N ILE A 347 -14.77 -17.39 -24.21
CA ILE A 347 -13.97 -16.48 -23.39
C ILE A 347 -13.07 -17.23 -22.43
N ALA A 348 -13.52 -18.31 -21.80
CA ALA A 348 -12.68 -19.15 -20.94
C ALA A 348 -11.50 -19.75 -21.72
N ALA A 349 -11.69 -20.11 -22.98
CA ALA A 349 -10.60 -20.56 -23.86
C ALA A 349 -9.63 -19.41 -24.23
N MET A 350 -10.15 -18.19 -24.40
CA MET A 350 -9.37 -17.00 -24.77
C MET A 350 -8.58 -16.36 -23.61
N THR A 351 -8.77 -16.82 -22.37
CA THR A 351 -8.19 -16.18 -21.17
C THR A 351 -7.27 -17.12 -20.38
N PRO A 352 -6.29 -17.81 -21.01
CA PRO A 352 -5.34 -18.64 -20.28
C PRO A 352 -4.53 -17.81 -19.30
N GLY A 353 -4.32 -18.35 -18.09
CA GLY A 353 -3.57 -17.67 -17.03
C GLY A 353 -4.29 -16.55 -16.29
N PHE A 354 -5.54 -16.20 -16.67
CA PHE A 354 -6.36 -15.26 -15.93
C PHE A 354 -6.77 -15.85 -14.59
N VAL A 355 -6.78 -14.99 -13.57
CA VAL A 355 -7.28 -15.33 -12.24
C VAL A 355 -8.73 -14.84 -12.06
N GLY A 356 -9.37 -15.20 -10.95
CA GLY A 356 -10.75 -14.82 -10.68
C GLY A 356 -11.02 -13.32 -10.74
N ALA A 357 -10.10 -12.51 -10.22
CA ALA A 357 -10.20 -11.05 -10.27
C ALA A 357 -10.15 -10.49 -11.71
N ASP A 358 -9.31 -11.07 -12.58
CA ASP A 358 -9.22 -10.66 -13.99
C ASP A 358 -10.52 -10.97 -14.73
N LEU A 359 -11.08 -12.16 -14.51
CA LEU A 359 -12.33 -12.60 -15.12
C LEU A 359 -13.55 -11.76 -14.66
N ALA A 360 -13.58 -11.39 -13.38
CA ALA A 360 -14.59 -10.47 -12.85
C ALA A 360 -14.49 -9.09 -13.51
N ASN A 361 -13.27 -8.57 -13.60
CA ASN A 361 -13.00 -7.29 -14.27
C ASN A 361 -13.36 -7.32 -15.75
N LEU A 362 -13.06 -8.43 -16.45
CA LEU A 362 -13.41 -8.64 -17.85
C LEU A 362 -14.92 -8.52 -18.08
N LEU A 363 -15.72 -9.21 -17.29
CA LEU A 363 -17.18 -9.16 -17.40
C LEU A 363 -17.73 -7.77 -17.09
N ASN A 364 -17.16 -7.08 -16.10
CA ASN A 364 -17.53 -5.69 -15.81
C ASN A 364 -17.20 -4.75 -16.98
N GLU A 365 -16.00 -4.87 -17.58
CA GLU A 365 -15.61 -4.09 -18.75
C GLU A 365 -16.53 -4.39 -19.96
N ALA A 366 -16.90 -5.65 -20.18
CA ALA A 366 -17.82 -6.01 -21.25
C ALA A 366 -19.21 -5.39 -21.05
N ALA A 367 -19.72 -5.38 -19.82
CA ALA A 367 -20.99 -4.72 -19.49
C ALA A 367 -20.93 -3.21 -19.72
N LEU A 368 -19.83 -2.55 -19.31
CA LEU A 368 -19.60 -1.13 -19.56
C LEU A 368 -19.52 -0.81 -21.07
N LEU A 369 -18.91 -1.70 -21.87
CA LEU A 369 -18.87 -1.56 -23.33
C LEU A 369 -20.26 -1.69 -23.95
N ALA A 370 -21.07 -2.65 -23.50
CA ALA A 370 -22.45 -2.81 -23.97
C ALA A 370 -23.30 -1.56 -23.70
N VAL A 371 -23.21 -1.01 -22.47
CA VAL A 371 -23.91 0.23 -22.11
C VAL A 371 -23.47 1.41 -22.99
N ARG A 372 -22.17 1.58 -23.24
CA ARG A 372 -21.66 2.65 -24.13
C ARG A 372 -22.16 2.54 -25.57
N ARG A 373 -22.49 1.32 -26.01
CA ARG A 373 -23.03 1.03 -27.34
C ARG A 373 -24.56 1.05 -27.39
N GLY A 374 -25.22 1.39 -26.27
CA GLY A 374 -26.67 1.42 -26.18
C GLY A 374 -27.33 0.05 -26.28
N LYS A 375 -26.63 -1.03 -25.88
CA LYS A 375 -27.15 -2.40 -25.87
C LYS A 375 -27.66 -2.78 -24.47
N ASP A 376 -28.73 -3.57 -24.44
CA ASP A 376 -29.32 -4.10 -23.20
C ASP A 376 -28.68 -5.43 -22.76
N THR A 377 -27.91 -6.05 -23.64
CA THR A 377 -27.27 -7.35 -23.41
C THR A 377 -25.81 -7.34 -23.86
N VAL A 378 -24.97 -8.10 -23.17
CA VAL A 378 -23.56 -8.29 -23.51
C VAL A 378 -23.45 -9.40 -24.54
N SER A 379 -22.93 -9.12 -25.72
CA SER A 379 -22.70 -10.13 -26.78
C SER A 379 -21.22 -10.55 -26.81
N LEU A 380 -20.90 -11.57 -27.61
CA LEU A 380 -19.54 -12.08 -27.78
C LEU A 380 -18.56 -10.97 -28.19
N SER A 381 -19.01 -10.00 -28.99
CA SER A 381 -18.13 -8.91 -29.45
C SER A 381 -17.68 -8.00 -28.32
N GLU A 382 -18.54 -7.68 -27.35
CA GLU A 382 -18.19 -6.90 -26.17
C GLU A 382 -17.27 -7.71 -25.24
N LEU A 383 -17.51 -9.00 -25.11
CA LEU A 383 -16.65 -9.90 -24.31
C LEU A 383 -15.24 -9.98 -24.91
N GLN A 384 -15.12 -10.18 -26.21
CA GLN A 384 -13.81 -10.23 -26.89
C GLN A 384 -13.06 -8.90 -26.80
N GLU A 385 -13.74 -7.78 -27.01
CA GLU A 385 -13.11 -6.46 -26.82
C GLU A 385 -12.70 -6.20 -25.37
N ALA A 386 -13.47 -6.72 -24.40
CA ALA A 386 -13.09 -6.64 -23.00
C ALA A 386 -11.81 -7.46 -22.70
N VAL A 387 -11.66 -8.66 -23.28
CA VAL A 387 -10.41 -9.44 -23.21
C VAL A 387 -9.23 -8.62 -23.73
N GLU A 388 -9.37 -8.06 -24.94
CA GLU A 388 -8.33 -7.22 -25.56
C GLU A 388 -7.98 -6.02 -24.68
N ARG A 389 -8.98 -5.43 -24.01
CA ARG A 389 -8.84 -4.27 -23.14
C ARG A 389 -8.12 -4.59 -21.84
N VAL A 390 -8.42 -5.74 -21.26
CA VAL A 390 -7.76 -6.20 -20.02
C VAL A 390 -6.29 -6.57 -20.30
N ILE A 391 -6.00 -7.20 -21.43
CA ILE A 391 -4.63 -7.61 -21.82
C ILE A 391 -3.81 -6.41 -22.30
N GLY A 392 -4.34 -5.65 -23.26
CA GLY A 392 -3.60 -4.62 -23.99
C GLY A 392 -3.84 -3.18 -23.50
N GLY A 393 -4.83 -2.97 -22.64
CA GLY A 393 -5.25 -1.64 -22.18
C GLY A 393 -6.17 -0.93 -23.19
N LEU A 394 -6.45 0.34 -22.89
CA LEU A 394 -7.34 1.19 -23.71
C LEU A 394 -6.72 1.55 -25.07
N GLU A 395 -7.56 1.57 -26.10
CA GLU A 395 -7.18 2.09 -27.41
C GLU A 395 -6.87 3.59 -27.37
N LYS A 396 -5.74 3.99 -27.94
CA LYS A 396 -5.32 5.40 -28.05
C LYS A 396 -5.72 5.99 -29.39
N LYS A 397 -6.96 6.41 -29.55
CA LYS A 397 -7.48 7.00 -30.80
C LYS A 397 -6.79 8.30 -31.21
N ASN A 398 -6.14 8.99 -30.29
CA ASN A 398 -5.52 10.31 -30.52
C ASN A 398 -4.03 10.24 -30.87
N ARG A 399 -3.42 9.06 -30.91
CA ARG A 399 -2.00 8.91 -31.29
C ARG A 399 -1.88 8.75 -32.79
N VAL A 400 -1.65 9.86 -33.46
CA VAL A 400 -1.42 9.87 -34.91
C VAL A 400 0.02 9.44 -35.20
N LEU A 401 0.21 8.19 -35.60
CA LEU A 401 1.47 7.73 -36.16
C LEU A 401 1.65 8.35 -37.56
N ASN A 402 2.89 8.71 -37.92
CA ASN A 402 3.18 9.10 -39.27
C ASN A 402 3.02 7.90 -40.24
N LYS A 403 2.86 8.16 -41.54
CA LYS A 403 2.61 7.09 -42.53
C LYS A 403 3.73 6.04 -42.58
N MET A 404 4.99 6.46 -42.37
CA MET A 404 6.14 5.54 -42.39
C MET A 404 6.17 4.67 -41.14
N GLU A 405 5.95 5.25 -39.96
CA GLU A 405 5.87 4.49 -38.71
C GLU A 405 4.72 3.49 -38.74
N ARG A 406 3.55 3.91 -39.24
CA ARG A 406 2.39 3.02 -39.38
C ARG A 406 2.67 1.84 -40.30
N ALA A 407 3.34 2.09 -41.43
CA ALA A 407 3.76 1.02 -42.34
C ALA A 407 4.75 0.07 -41.69
N ARG A 408 5.74 0.59 -40.94
CA ARG A 408 6.73 -0.21 -40.23
C ARG A 408 6.06 -1.10 -39.15
N VAL A 409 5.14 -0.55 -38.35
CA VAL A 409 4.37 -1.30 -37.37
C VAL A 409 3.54 -2.41 -38.05
N ALA A 410 2.92 -2.14 -39.20
CA ALA A 410 2.15 -3.15 -39.92
C ALA A 410 3.02 -4.34 -40.36
N HIS A 411 4.21 -4.09 -40.92
CA HIS A 411 5.12 -5.16 -41.28
C HIS A 411 5.64 -5.91 -40.04
N HIS A 412 5.91 -5.21 -38.94
CA HIS A 412 6.33 -5.79 -37.67
C HIS A 412 5.30 -6.79 -37.14
N GLU A 413 4.04 -6.35 -37.01
CA GLU A 413 2.97 -7.20 -36.47
C GLU A 413 2.65 -8.39 -37.39
N VAL A 414 2.62 -8.16 -38.70
CA VAL A 414 2.45 -9.27 -39.67
C VAL A 414 3.64 -10.24 -39.60
N GLY A 415 4.85 -9.73 -39.32
CA GLY A 415 6.04 -10.57 -39.14
C GLY A 415 5.88 -11.58 -38.01
N HIS A 416 5.42 -11.15 -36.84
CA HIS A 416 5.10 -12.04 -35.72
C HIS A 416 4.07 -13.11 -36.12
N ALA A 417 3.01 -12.67 -36.81
CA ALA A 417 1.93 -13.57 -37.21
C ALA A 417 2.36 -14.62 -38.24
N LEU A 418 3.18 -14.24 -39.25
CA LEU A 418 3.68 -15.16 -40.27
C LEU A 418 4.62 -16.19 -39.66
N VAL A 419 5.56 -15.78 -38.79
CA VAL A 419 6.43 -16.73 -38.11
C VAL A 419 5.63 -17.69 -37.25
N ALA A 420 4.63 -17.19 -36.50
CA ALA A 420 3.74 -18.04 -35.67
C ALA A 420 2.99 -19.08 -36.51
N MET A 421 2.46 -18.69 -37.65
CA MET A 421 1.75 -19.60 -38.56
C MET A 421 2.65 -20.63 -39.27
N SER A 422 3.91 -20.29 -39.49
CA SER A 422 4.86 -21.13 -40.19
C SER A 422 5.52 -22.19 -39.30
N ILE A 423 5.38 -22.03 -37.98
CA ILE A 423 6.00 -22.93 -37.01
C ILE A 423 4.97 -23.98 -36.57
N PRO A 424 5.25 -25.29 -36.72
CA PRO A 424 4.36 -26.36 -36.25
C PRO A 424 4.16 -26.28 -34.72
N GLY A 425 2.89 -26.37 -34.28
CA GLY A 425 2.55 -26.32 -32.84
C GLY A 425 2.62 -24.93 -32.21
N GLY A 426 2.73 -23.87 -33.02
CA GLY A 426 2.61 -22.48 -32.56
C GLY A 426 1.19 -22.14 -32.14
N ASP A 427 1.05 -21.18 -31.26
CA ASP A 427 -0.25 -20.68 -30.83
C ASP A 427 -1.00 -20.05 -32.00
N ALA A 428 -2.31 -20.30 -32.09
CA ALA A 428 -3.12 -19.78 -33.20
C ALA A 428 -3.17 -18.25 -33.17
N VAL A 429 -2.85 -17.61 -34.30
CA VAL A 429 -3.03 -16.17 -34.46
C VAL A 429 -4.52 -15.87 -34.51
N HIS A 430 -5.01 -15.09 -33.57
CA HIS A 430 -6.41 -14.70 -33.48
C HIS A 430 -6.67 -13.38 -34.18
N LYS A 431 -5.85 -12.36 -33.89
CA LYS A 431 -6.03 -10.99 -34.40
C LYS A 431 -4.69 -10.25 -34.48
N ILE A 432 -4.55 -9.43 -35.51
CA ILE A 432 -3.42 -8.53 -35.70
C ILE A 432 -3.97 -7.13 -35.79
N SER A 433 -3.38 -6.17 -35.10
CA SER A 433 -3.84 -4.78 -35.05
C SER A 433 -2.68 -3.78 -34.99
N ILE A 434 -2.84 -2.68 -35.72
CA ILE A 434 -1.93 -1.53 -35.67
C ILE A 434 -2.52 -0.35 -34.89
N ILE A 435 -3.62 -0.59 -34.18
CA ILE A 435 -4.21 0.42 -33.29
C ILE A 435 -3.40 0.44 -31.98
N PRO A 436 -2.78 1.58 -31.62
CA PRO A 436 -1.98 1.66 -30.40
C PRO A 436 -2.81 1.42 -29.14
N ARG A 437 -2.29 0.60 -28.21
CA ARG A 437 -2.92 0.32 -26.91
C ARG A 437 -1.95 0.56 -25.76
N GLY A 438 -2.48 0.82 -24.57
CA GLY A 438 -1.68 0.93 -23.33
C GLY A 438 -0.57 1.98 -23.38
N ILE A 439 0.53 1.73 -22.66
CA ILE A 439 1.59 2.74 -22.45
C ILE A 439 2.63 2.74 -23.61
N ALA A 440 2.95 1.59 -24.21
CA ALA A 440 4.07 1.45 -25.14
C ALA A 440 3.76 0.70 -26.44
N ALA A 441 2.65 -0.05 -26.53
CA ALA A 441 2.33 -0.85 -27.70
C ALA A 441 1.83 0.03 -28.85
N LEU A 442 2.53 -0.02 -30.00
CA LEU A 442 2.15 0.66 -31.25
C LEU A 442 1.23 -0.20 -32.13
N GLY A 443 1.27 -1.51 -31.95
CA GLY A 443 0.43 -2.55 -32.49
C GLY A 443 0.42 -3.75 -31.57
N TYR A 444 -0.27 -4.80 -31.94
CA TYR A 444 -0.21 -6.10 -31.26
C TYR A 444 -0.68 -7.23 -32.15
N THR A 445 -0.06 -8.39 -31.95
CA THR A 445 -0.47 -9.66 -32.54
C THR A 445 -0.97 -10.55 -31.42
N MET A 446 -2.27 -10.83 -31.39
CA MET A 446 -2.89 -11.68 -30.39
C MET A 446 -2.80 -13.14 -30.80
N GLN A 447 -2.06 -13.90 -30.02
CA GLN A 447 -1.97 -15.35 -30.12
C GLN A 447 -2.72 -15.96 -28.94
N LEU A 448 -3.55 -16.94 -29.21
CA LEU A 448 -4.31 -17.62 -28.18
C LEU A 448 -3.79 -19.05 -28.05
N PRO A 449 -3.27 -19.46 -26.89
CA PRO A 449 -2.94 -20.85 -26.65
C PRO A 449 -4.19 -21.71 -26.80
N THR A 450 -4.07 -22.83 -27.49
CA THR A 450 -5.18 -23.78 -27.68
C THR A 450 -5.50 -24.55 -26.41
N GLU A 451 -4.53 -24.70 -25.51
CA GLU A 451 -4.63 -25.46 -24.26
C GLU A 451 -3.80 -24.81 -23.15
N ASP A 452 -4.17 -25.05 -21.90
CA ASP A 452 -3.35 -24.67 -20.73
C ASP A 452 -2.12 -25.60 -20.69
N ARG A 453 -0.91 -25.04 -20.83
CA ARG A 453 0.35 -25.80 -20.88
C ARG A 453 1.14 -25.58 -19.60
N PHE A 454 1.44 -26.67 -18.93
CA PHE A 454 2.26 -26.67 -17.70
C PHE A 454 3.73 -27.01 -17.95
N LEU A 455 4.03 -27.66 -19.07
CA LEU A 455 5.38 -28.03 -19.46
C LEU A 455 5.67 -27.51 -20.87
N MET A 456 6.88 -27.02 -21.07
CA MET A 456 7.37 -26.57 -22.38
C MET A 456 8.68 -27.30 -22.73
N THR A 457 8.75 -27.81 -23.94
CA THR A 457 9.94 -28.45 -24.49
C THR A 457 10.97 -27.42 -25.00
N VAL A 458 12.21 -27.84 -25.22
CA VAL A 458 13.25 -26.99 -25.80
C VAL A 458 12.81 -26.42 -27.16
N SER A 459 12.15 -27.24 -27.99
CA SER A 459 11.67 -26.81 -29.31
C SER A 459 10.56 -25.77 -29.21
N GLU A 460 9.64 -25.89 -28.25
CA GLU A 460 8.57 -24.90 -28.02
C GLU A 460 9.12 -23.55 -27.52
N LEU A 461 10.12 -23.57 -26.62
CA LEU A 461 10.76 -22.35 -26.15
C LEU A 461 11.56 -21.67 -27.29
N LYS A 462 12.31 -22.43 -28.11
CA LYS A 462 12.96 -21.92 -29.31
C LYS A 462 11.94 -21.31 -30.29
N ASN A 463 10.82 -21.99 -30.53
CA ASN A 463 9.71 -21.49 -31.35
C ASN A 463 9.19 -20.13 -30.83
N ARG A 464 9.02 -20.02 -29.53
CA ARG A 464 8.53 -18.79 -28.91
C ARG A 464 9.53 -17.64 -29.06
N ILE A 465 10.82 -17.91 -28.94
CA ILE A 465 11.88 -16.92 -29.23
C ILE A 465 11.79 -16.48 -30.70
N ALA A 466 11.68 -17.42 -31.65
CA ALA A 466 11.59 -17.10 -33.08
C ALA A 466 10.38 -16.23 -33.40
N ILE A 467 9.21 -16.52 -32.79
CA ILE A 467 8.00 -15.72 -32.98
C ILE A 467 8.21 -14.29 -32.46
N LEU A 468 8.81 -14.12 -31.26
CA LEU A 468 9.12 -12.80 -30.69
C LEU A 468 10.10 -12.00 -31.57
N LEU A 469 10.99 -12.66 -32.27
CA LEU A 469 11.94 -12.01 -33.16
C LEU A 469 11.39 -11.75 -34.58
N GLY A 470 10.20 -12.31 -34.91
CA GLY A 470 9.54 -12.19 -36.21
C GLY A 470 9.27 -10.75 -36.65
N GLY A 471 8.84 -9.87 -35.74
CA GLY A 471 8.59 -8.45 -36.04
C GLY A 471 9.90 -7.73 -36.47
N ARG A 472 10.97 -7.94 -35.72
CA ARG A 472 12.30 -7.39 -36.04
C ARG A 472 12.86 -7.93 -37.38
N ALA A 473 12.68 -9.23 -37.63
CA ALA A 473 13.10 -9.86 -38.88
C ALA A 473 12.30 -9.28 -40.09
N ALA A 474 11.02 -9.03 -39.93
CA ALA A 474 10.18 -8.39 -40.96
C ALA A 474 10.63 -6.96 -41.27
N GLU A 475 11.00 -6.17 -40.26
CA GLU A 475 11.57 -4.84 -40.47
C GLU A 475 12.87 -4.89 -41.27
N GLU A 476 13.80 -5.79 -40.90
CA GLU A 476 15.10 -5.95 -41.58
C GLU A 476 14.94 -6.37 -43.05
N VAL A 477 14.09 -7.38 -43.32
CA VAL A 477 13.82 -7.84 -44.68
C VAL A 477 13.18 -6.77 -45.56
N THR A 478 12.25 -5.98 -44.98
CA THR A 478 11.47 -4.99 -45.76
C THR A 478 12.21 -3.69 -45.97
N TYR A 479 12.94 -3.19 -44.95
CA TYR A 479 13.54 -1.85 -44.94
C TYR A 479 15.07 -1.87 -44.92
N GLY A 480 15.72 -3.01 -44.71
CA GLY A 480 17.17 -3.12 -44.54
C GLY A 480 17.70 -2.55 -43.24
N GLU A 481 16.82 -2.07 -42.38
CA GLU A 481 17.13 -1.48 -41.07
C GLU A 481 16.08 -1.83 -40.04
N VAL A 482 16.45 -1.80 -38.78
CA VAL A 482 15.58 -2.13 -37.66
C VAL A 482 15.24 -0.90 -36.81
N SER A 483 14.07 -0.92 -36.14
CA SER A 483 13.64 0.16 -35.28
C SER A 483 13.73 -0.19 -33.81
N THR A 484 13.43 0.79 -32.93
CA THR A 484 13.31 0.59 -31.48
C THR A 484 12.04 -0.13 -31.06
N GLY A 485 11.10 -0.39 -32.01
CA GLY A 485 9.80 -1.00 -31.73
C GLY A 485 9.89 -2.40 -31.12
N ALA A 486 10.93 -3.17 -31.50
CA ALA A 486 11.15 -4.53 -31.00
C ALA A 486 11.78 -4.63 -29.60
N GLN A 487 11.86 -3.54 -28.81
CA GLN A 487 12.55 -3.54 -27.51
C GLN A 487 11.95 -4.55 -26.52
N ASP A 488 10.62 -4.60 -26.43
CA ASP A 488 9.92 -5.50 -25.50
C ASP A 488 10.06 -6.97 -25.94
N ASP A 489 10.00 -7.22 -27.25
CA ASP A 489 10.16 -8.56 -27.81
C ASP A 489 11.57 -9.10 -27.59
N LEU A 490 12.58 -8.26 -27.80
CA LEU A 490 13.97 -8.61 -27.50
C LEU A 490 14.18 -8.93 -26.02
N ARG A 491 13.56 -8.15 -25.13
CA ARG A 491 13.63 -8.40 -23.68
C ARG A 491 13.02 -9.76 -23.35
N LYS A 492 11.79 -10.02 -23.80
CA LYS A 492 11.10 -11.29 -23.58
C LYS A 492 11.86 -12.48 -24.17
N ALA A 493 12.36 -12.35 -25.39
CA ALA A 493 13.18 -13.39 -26.03
C ALA A 493 14.45 -13.69 -25.22
N THR A 494 15.13 -12.63 -24.74
CA THR A 494 16.32 -12.77 -23.90
C THR A 494 16.01 -13.42 -22.55
N ASP A 495 14.90 -13.08 -21.92
CA ASP A 495 14.46 -13.66 -20.64
C ASP A 495 14.16 -15.16 -20.80
N ILE A 496 13.51 -15.57 -21.90
CA ILE A 496 13.27 -16.98 -22.22
C ILE A 496 14.61 -17.70 -22.43
N ALA A 497 15.52 -17.16 -23.25
CA ALA A 497 16.82 -17.76 -23.50
C ALA A 497 17.66 -17.90 -22.22
N LYS A 498 17.65 -16.89 -21.35
CA LYS A 498 18.30 -16.95 -20.03
C LYS A 498 17.72 -18.07 -19.16
N SER A 499 16.39 -18.20 -19.11
CA SER A 499 15.72 -19.26 -18.34
C SER A 499 16.07 -20.65 -18.89
N MET A 500 16.14 -20.83 -20.22
CA MET A 500 16.55 -22.08 -20.83
C MET A 500 17.96 -22.49 -20.39
N VAL A 501 18.89 -21.54 -20.38
CA VAL A 501 20.31 -21.80 -20.07
C VAL A 501 20.52 -21.93 -18.55
N LYS A 502 19.94 -21.02 -17.73
CA LYS A 502 20.26 -20.93 -16.31
C LYS A 502 19.35 -21.78 -15.42
N ALA A 503 18.05 -21.77 -15.69
CA ALA A 503 17.06 -22.42 -14.82
C ALA A 503 16.78 -23.87 -15.25
N TYR A 504 16.61 -24.09 -16.56
CA TYR A 504 16.14 -25.39 -17.07
C TYR A 504 17.24 -26.34 -17.52
N GLY A 505 18.50 -25.90 -17.50
CA GLY A 505 19.63 -26.74 -17.94
C GLY A 505 19.51 -27.22 -19.38
N MET A 506 18.96 -26.38 -20.29
CA MET A 506 18.68 -26.72 -21.68
C MET A 506 19.83 -26.29 -22.64
N SER A 507 21.05 -26.09 -22.14
CA SER A 507 22.22 -25.82 -22.94
C SER A 507 23.08 -27.10 -23.07
N GLU A 508 23.45 -27.47 -24.30
CA GLU A 508 24.34 -28.62 -24.52
C GLU A 508 25.73 -28.39 -23.94
N LYS A 509 26.22 -27.15 -23.96
CA LYS A 509 27.56 -26.79 -23.50
C LYS A 509 27.70 -26.70 -22.00
N LEU A 510 26.70 -26.15 -21.31
CA LEU A 510 26.67 -26.02 -19.85
C LEU A 510 26.11 -27.28 -19.16
N GLY A 511 25.48 -28.16 -19.94
CA GLY A 511 24.92 -29.42 -19.44
C GLY A 511 23.64 -29.24 -18.60
N GLN A 512 23.27 -30.32 -17.91
CA GLN A 512 22.01 -30.40 -17.12
C GLN A 512 22.22 -29.85 -15.69
N VAL A 513 22.57 -28.57 -15.60
CA VAL A 513 22.84 -27.89 -14.33
C VAL A 513 21.91 -26.68 -14.17
N SER A 514 21.25 -26.55 -13.03
CA SER A 514 20.58 -25.31 -12.67
C SER A 514 21.57 -24.33 -12.04
N LEU A 515 21.80 -23.22 -12.73
CA LEU A 515 22.69 -22.14 -12.31
C LEU A 515 21.92 -20.97 -11.66
N GLU A 516 20.62 -21.10 -11.54
CA GLU A 516 19.75 -20.13 -10.89
C GLU A 516 19.41 -20.62 -9.48
N ARG A 517 19.63 -19.79 -8.45
CA ARG A 517 19.14 -20.08 -7.11
C ARG A 517 17.66 -19.73 -7.04
N ASP A 518 16.84 -20.66 -6.54
CA ASP A 518 15.44 -20.46 -6.22
C ASP A 518 15.26 -19.37 -5.15
N ARG A 519 15.29 -18.11 -5.60
CA ARG A 519 14.84 -16.94 -4.83
C ARG A 519 13.76 -16.17 -5.56
N GLN A 520 13.18 -16.75 -6.59
CA GLN A 520 12.03 -16.16 -7.25
C GLN A 520 10.79 -16.38 -6.36
N SER A 521 10.03 -15.33 -6.20
CA SER A 521 8.69 -15.43 -5.63
C SER A 521 7.89 -16.43 -6.46
N ILE A 522 7.38 -17.48 -5.82
CA ILE A 522 6.69 -18.60 -6.49
C ILE A 522 5.47 -18.10 -7.30
N PHE A 523 4.83 -17.02 -6.86
CA PHE A 523 3.58 -16.53 -7.45
C PHE A 523 3.62 -15.10 -7.99
N LEU A 524 4.64 -14.31 -7.68
CA LEU A 524 4.79 -12.95 -8.17
C LEU A 524 5.90 -12.91 -9.21
N GLN A 525 5.59 -12.52 -10.43
CA GLN A 525 6.57 -12.18 -11.45
C GLN A 525 7.27 -10.86 -11.07
N THR A 526 8.12 -10.91 -10.05
CA THR A 526 9.10 -9.84 -9.82
C THR A 526 10.22 -10.07 -10.83
N GLY A 527 10.58 -9.02 -11.58
CA GLY A 527 11.60 -9.09 -12.60
C GLY A 527 12.93 -9.69 -12.10
N PRO A 528 13.84 -10.08 -12.98
CA PRO A 528 15.05 -10.82 -12.65
C PRO A 528 15.84 -10.10 -11.56
N SER A 529 15.99 -10.74 -10.42
CA SER A 529 16.85 -10.26 -9.33
C SER A 529 18.30 -10.35 -9.82
N GLN A 530 18.96 -9.22 -9.99
CA GLN A 530 20.39 -9.15 -10.31
C GLN A 530 21.24 -9.47 -9.07
N THR A 531 21.08 -10.65 -8.49
CA THR A 531 22.07 -11.16 -7.54
C THR A 531 23.20 -11.81 -8.32
N PRO A 532 24.47 -11.52 -8.00
CA PRO A 532 25.61 -12.23 -8.59
C PRO A 532 25.40 -13.73 -8.39
N GLY A 533 25.46 -14.50 -9.49
CA GLY A 533 25.34 -15.96 -9.41
C GLY A 533 26.52 -16.55 -8.66
N ASP A 534 26.31 -17.69 -8.00
CA ASP A 534 27.37 -18.47 -7.32
C ASP A 534 28.24 -19.27 -8.32
N TYR A 535 28.51 -18.72 -9.50
CA TYR A 535 29.32 -19.33 -10.51
C TYR A 535 30.47 -18.40 -10.91
N SER A 536 31.51 -18.99 -11.47
CA SER A 536 32.72 -18.26 -11.91
C SER A 536 32.43 -17.25 -13.02
N GLU A 537 33.29 -16.25 -13.18
CA GLU A 537 33.19 -15.33 -14.32
C GLU A 537 33.30 -16.04 -15.68
N GLN A 538 34.03 -17.14 -15.74
CA GLN A 538 34.10 -17.97 -16.94
C GLN A 538 32.72 -18.56 -17.27
N THR A 539 32.04 -19.15 -16.30
CA THR A 539 30.65 -19.66 -16.46
C THR A 539 29.68 -18.55 -16.85
N SER A 540 29.82 -17.37 -16.25
CA SER A 540 29.03 -16.20 -16.63
C SER A 540 29.18 -15.84 -18.09
N ARG A 541 30.43 -15.82 -18.58
CA ARG A 541 30.73 -15.58 -20.00
C ARG A 541 30.16 -16.68 -20.90
N GLU A 542 30.23 -17.94 -20.49
CA GLU A 542 29.64 -19.05 -21.25
C GLU A 542 28.10 -18.93 -21.32
N ILE A 543 27.43 -18.54 -20.23
CA ILE A 543 26.00 -18.25 -20.22
C ILE A 543 25.67 -17.16 -21.25
N ASP A 544 26.40 -16.04 -21.22
CA ASP A 544 26.17 -14.93 -22.15
C ASP A 544 26.40 -15.35 -23.63
N CYS A 545 27.37 -16.20 -23.89
CA CYS A 545 27.62 -16.76 -25.23
C CYS A 545 26.47 -17.67 -25.67
N GLU A 546 25.99 -18.58 -24.82
CA GLU A 546 24.88 -19.49 -25.11
C GLU A 546 23.57 -18.75 -25.34
N VAL A 547 23.26 -17.76 -24.50
CA VAL A 547 22.06 -16.91 -24.65
C VAL A 547 22.11 -16.18 -26.00
N ARG A 548 23.26 -15.59 -26.35
CA ARG A 548 23.44 -14.92 -27.64
C ARG A 548 23.26 -15.88 -28.80
N LEU A 549 23.89 -17.05 -28.74
CA LEU A 549 23.79 -18.08 -29.78
C LEU A 549 22.34 -18.50 -30.02
N LEU A 550 21.59 -18.75 -28.97
CA LEU A 550 20.15 -19.08 -29.03
C LEU A 550 19.34 -17.98 -29.72
N ILE A 551 19.59 -16.73 -29.37
CA ILE A 551 18.89 -15.58 -29.95
C ILE A 551 19.23 -15.45 -31.43
N ASP A 552 20.51 -15.51 -31.78
CA ASP A 552 20.98 -15.38 -33.17
C ASP A 552 20.47 -16.54 -34.06
N GLU A 553 20.50 -17.78 -33.55
CA GLU A 553 19.93 -18.95 -34.25
C GLU A 553 18.43 -18.77 -34.56
N GLN A 554 17.66 -18.33 -33.57
CA GLN A 554 16.24 -18.17 -33.78
C GLN A 554 15.90 -16.92 -34.60
N PHE A 555 16.72 -15.87 -34.54
CA PHE A 555 16.60 -14.71 -35.42
C PHE A 555 16.82 -15.06 -36.89
N GLU A 556 17.88 -15.80 -37.20
CA GLU A 556 18.14 -16.28 -38.56
C GLU A 556 17.01 -17.19 -39.06
N ARG A 557 16.48 -18.05 -38.21
CA ARG A 557 15.31 -18.88 -38.54
C ARG A 557 14.08 -18.02 -38.87
N ALA A 558 13.76 -17.02 -38.05
CA ALA A 558 12.68 -16.10 -38.30
C ALA A 558 12.87 -15.30 -39.58
N ARG A 559 14.09 -14.81 -39.84
CA ARG A 559 14.48 -14.09 -41.07
C ARG A 559 14.26 -14.94 -42.33
N ASN A 560 14.73 -16.20 -42.31
CA ASN A 560 14.56 -17.13 -43.45
C ASN A 560 13.07 -17.41 -43.73
N LEU A 561 12.25 -17.61 -42.69
CA LEU A 561 10.78 -17.78 -42.82
C LEU A 561 10.13 -16.55 -43.44
N ILE A 562 10.49 -15.36 -42.97
CA ILE A 562 9.95 -14.10 -43.50
C ILE A 562 10.40 -13.87 -44.94
N THR A 563 11.67 -14.11 -45.26
CA THR A 563 12.22 -13.94 -46.63
C THR A 563 11.49 -14.87 -47.63
N SER A 564 11.21 -16.11 -47.23
CA SER A 564 10.48 -17.05 -48.09
C SER A 564 9.01 -16.63 -48.34
N GLN A 565 8.46 -15.75 -47.50
CA GLN A 565 7.07 -15.27 -47.54
C GLN A 565 6.96 -13.75 -47.74
N GLU A 566 7.98 -13.10 -48.30
CA GLU A 566 8.03 -11.64 -48.43
C GLU A 566 6.82 -11.08 -49.20
N ALA A 567 6.36 -11.74 -50.24
CA ALA A 567 5.19 -11.32 -51.00
C ALA A 567 3.91 -11.32 -50.15
N ILE A 568 3.74 -12.33 -49.29
CA ILE A 568 2.63 -12.43 -48.36
C ILE A 568 2.74 -11.34 -47.28
N LEU A 569 3.96 -11.12 -46.74
CA LEU A 569 4.24 -10.05 -45.77
C LEU A 569 3.77 -8.69 -46.29
N ARG A 570 4.20 -8.31 -47.50
CA ARG A 570 3.88 -7.02 -48.12
C ARG A 570 2.37 -6.88 -48.36
N LYS A 571 1.71 -7.92 -48.89
CA LYS A 571 0.26 -7.92 -49.14
C LYS A 571 -0.55 -7.84 -47.87
N ALA A 572 -0.21 -8.65 -46.86
CA ALA A 572 -0.90 -8.63 -45.56
C ALA A 572 -0.70 -7.30 -44.81
N ALA A 573 0.52 -6.73 -44.85
CA ALA A 573 0.77 -5.40 -44.27
C ALA A 573 -0.04 -4.31 -44.95
N GLN A 574 -0.22 -4.37 -46.28
CA GLN A 574 -1.08 -3.42 -47.00
C GLN A 574 -2.55 -3.54 -46.58
N VAL A 575 -3.09 -4.74 -46.52
CA VAL A 575 -4.48 -4.97 -46.04
C VAL A 575 -4.64 -4.50 -44.60
N LEU A 576 -3.62 -4.75 -43.74
CA LEU A 576 -3.62 -4.28 -42.34
C LEU A 576 -3.60 -2.74 -42.25
N LEU A 577 -2.90 -2.05 -43.14
CA LEU A 577 -2.87 -0.60 -43.21
C LEU A 577 -4.25 -0.01 -43.59
N GLU A 578 -4.98 -0.71 -44.46
CA GLU A 578 -6.31 -0.29 -44.90
C GLU A 578 -7.39 -0.57 -43.87
N LYS A 579 -7.39 -1.75 -43.27
CA LYS A 579 -8.41 -2.21 -42.32
C LYS A 579 -8.10 -1.90 -40.84
N GLU A 580 -6.85 -1.54 -40.52
CA GLU A 580 -6.29 -1.35 -39.18
C GLU A 580 -6.27 -2.62 -38.30
N THR A 581 -7.10 -3.62 -38.61
CA THR A 581 -7.16 -4.91 -37.94
C THR A 581 -7.48 -5.99 -38.95
N ILE A 582 -6.82 -7.18 -38.83
CA ILE A 582 -7.14 -8.38 -39.58
C ILE A 582 -7.22 -9.59 -38.65
N SER A 583 -8.08 -10.55 -38.98
CA SER A 583 -8.19 -11.82 -38.24
C SER A 583 -7.13 -12.80 -38.70
N GLY A 584 -6.81 -13.80 -37.84
CA GLY A 584 -5.91 -14.89 -38.23
C GLY A 584 -6.44 -15.71 -39.42
N GLU A 585 -7.74 -15.86 -39.55
CA GLU A 585 -8.36 -16.55 -40.69
C GLU A 585 -8.20 -15.77 -42.01
N GLU A 586 -8.34 -14.44 -41.97
CA GLU A 586 -8.04 -13.58 -43.11
C GLU A 586 -6.59 -13.69 -43.55
N LEU A 587 -5.65 -13.73 -42.58
CA LEU A 587 -4.23 -13.91 -42.88
C LEU A 587 -3.96 -15.28 -43.51
N LYS A 588 -4.58 -16.36 -43.01
CA LYS A 588 -4.49 -17.69 -43.62
C LYS A 588 -5.01 -17.70 -45.05
N THR A 589 -6.11 -17.04 -45.33
CA THR A 589 -6.68 -16.93 -46.67
C THR A 589 -5.74 -16.18 -47.63
N LEU A 590 -5.11 -15.10 -47.15
CA LEU A 590 -4.08 -14.35 -47.90
C LEU A 590 -2.85 -15.20 -48.21
N ALA A 591 -2.42 -16.04 -47.25
CA ALA A 591 -1.31 -16.95 -47.42
C ALA A 591 -1.61 -18.11 -48.38
N ALA A 592 -2.84 -18.64 -48.36
CA ALA A 592 -3.27 -19.72 -49.25
C ALA A 592 -3.51 -19.28 -50.71
N SER A 593 -3.68 -17.98 -50.95
CA SER A 593 -3.89 -17.40 -52.29
C SER A 593 -2.61 -17.14 -53.06
N HIS A 594 -1.46 -17.53 -52.50
CA HIS A 594 -0.14 -17.46 -53.07
C HIS A 594 0.55 -18.82 -53.06
#